data_b817690fdb3b1993237d7cc9496db765
#
_entry.id   b817690fdb3b1993237d7cc9496db765
#
_cell.length_a   1.000
_cell.length_b   1.000
_cell.length_c   1.000
_cell.angle_alpha   90.00
_cell.angle_beta   90.00
_cell.angle_gamma   90.00
#
_symmetry.space_group_name_H-M   'P 1'
#
loop_
_entity.id
_entity.type
_entity.pdbx_description
1 polymer ?
#
loop_
_entity_poly.entity_id
_entity_poly.type
_entity_poly.pdbx_seq_one_letter_code
_entity_poly.pdbx_strand_id
1 'polypeptide(L)'
;IFMKVMKFGGTSVGSVDSILSVKKIVEAIEEPVIVVVSALGGITDKLLKTASMATNGDVAYEREFSEIVARHLDVIQGVIPDKTKRIEVQKQVMALLDELGNIYKGVYLINDLSAKTSDTIVSYGERISSLIVSNVINEAKLFDSRKFIKTVKQFNKHIVDFELTNRLIEETFDPLPKVS
;
A
#
# COMPACT_ATOMS: atom_id res chain seq x y z
N ILE A 1 -6.34 27.11 6.86
CA ILE A 1 -5.12 26.36 6.50
C ILE A 1 -5.43 25.55 5.28
N PHE A 2 -4.72 25.79 4.17
CA PHE A 2 -4.87 24.96 2.98
C PHE A 2 -4.02 23.70 3.17
N MET A 3 -4.66 22.54 3.22
CA MET A 3 -3.98 21.25 3.25
C MET A 3 -3.81 20.78 1.80
N LYS A 4 -2.58 20.41 1.42
CA LYS A 4 -2.30 19.84 0.10
C LYS A 4 -2.48 18.33 0.12
N VAL A 5 -3.08 17.78 -0.91
CA VAL A 5 -3.14 16.33 -1.14
C VAL A 5 -2.31 16.01 -2.39
N MET A 6 -1.30 15.19 -2.25
CA MET A 6 -0.40 14.78 -3.33
C MET A 6 -0.54 13.29 -3.60
N LYS A 7 -0.85 12.93 -4.85
CA LYS A 7 -0.96 11.53 -5.27
C LYS A 7 0.22 11.13 -6.15
N PHE A 8 0.91 10.08 -5.75
CA PHE A 8 2.00 9.47 -6.51
C PHE A 8 1.59 8.10 -7.03
N GLY A 9 1.59 7.94 -8.35
CA GLY A 9 1.24 6.69 -9.03
C GLY A 9 2.35 5.64 -8.94
N GLY A 10 2.08 4.43 -9.42
CA GLY A 10 3.00 3.29 -9.36
C GLY A 10 4.37 3.57 -9.98
N THR A 11 4.45 4.34 -11.07
CA THR A 11 5.72 4.78 -11.67
C THR A 11 6.52 5.68 -10.73
N SER A 12 5.85 6.57 -10.00
CA SER A 12 6.49 7.49 -9.06
C SER A 12 7.02 6.79 -7.80
N VAL A 13 6.55 5.59 -7.49
CA VAL A 13 7.01 4.77 -6.37
C VAL A 13 7.55 3.41 -6.85
N GLY A 14 7.88 3.30 -8.15
CA GLY A 14 8.29 2.05 -8.78
C GLY A 14 9.76 1.67 -8.61
N SER A 15 10.61 2.56 -8.14
CA SER A 15 12.05 2.32 -7.95
C SER A 15 12.59 3.06 -6.74
N VAL A 16 13.79 2.69 -6.31
CA VAL A 16 14.51 3.39 -5.23
C VAL A 16 14.63 4.89 -5.56
N ASP A 17 15.11 5.22 -6.74
CA ASP A 17 15.34 6.62 -7.16
C ASP A 17 14.02 7.42 -7.22
N SER A 18 12.95 6.81 -7.72
CA SER A 18 11.65 7.47 -7.78
C SER A 18 11.07 7.72 -6.39
N ILE A 19 11.19 6.79 -5.44
CA ILE A 19 10.76 6.98 -4.05
C ILE A 19 11.59 8.07 -3.36
N LEU A 20 12.90 8.09 -3.57
CA LEU A 20 13.76 9.16 -3.03
C LEU A 20 13.44 10.53 -3.66
N SER A 21 13.00 10.56 -4.90
CA SER A 21 12.49 11.78 -5.54
C SER A 21 11.17 12.24 -4.93
N VAL A 22 10.24 11.32 -4.65
CA VAL A 22 9.00 11.61 -3.91
C VAL A 22 9.32 12.20 -2.53
N LYS A 23 10.27 11.60 -1.79
CA LYS A 23 10.74 12.14 -0.52
C LYS A 23 11.17 13.60 -0.65
N LYS A 24 12.05 13.91 -1.61
CA LYS A 24 12.55 15.28 -1.84
C LYS A 24 11.42 16.26 -2.15
N ILE A 25 10.47 15.86 -2.99
CA ILE A 25 9.32 16.71 -3.37
C ILE A 25 8.45 17.02 -2.15
N VAL A 26 8.15 16.00 -1.34
CA VAL A 26 7.28 16.16 -0.16
C VAL A 26 7.96 16.99 0.91
N GLU A 27 9.23 16.71 1.21
CA GLU A 27 9.99 17.41 2.25
C GLU A 27 10.37 18.87 1.89
N ALA A 28 10.23 19.26 0.64
CA ALA A 28 10.38 20.65 0.20
C ALA A 28 9.12 21.50 0.45
N ILE A 29 8.03 20.92 0.93
CA ILE A 29 6.77 21.62 1.19
C ILE A 29 6.68 21.94 2.66
N GLU A 30 6.54 23.22 2.98
CA GLU A 30 6.46 23.70 4.37
C GLU A 30 5.07 23.51 5.00
N GLU A 31 4.02 23.41 4.14
CA GLU A 31 2.64 23.26 4.62
C GLU A 31 2.31 21.79 4.90
N PRO A 32 1.30 21.50 5.75
CA PRO A 32 0.81 20.15 5.96
C PRO A 32 0.38 19.48 4.66
N VAL A 33 0.87 18.28 4.40
CA VAL A 33 0.63 17.51 3.17
C VAL A 33 0.08 16.13 3.51
N ILE A 34 -0.97 15.71 2.82
CA ILE A 34 -1.42 14.33 2.75
C ILE A 34 -0.82 13.69 1.50
N VAL A 35 -0.05 12.63 1.68
CA VAL A 35 0.57 11.87 0.58
C VAL A 35 -0.23 10.60 0.35
N VAL A 36 -0.68 10.39 -0.90
CA VAL A 36 -1.37 9.18 -1.34
C VAL A 36 -0.48 8.45 -2.34
N VAL A 37 -0.19 7.20 -2.09
CA VAL A 37 0.66 6.38 -2.96
C VAL A 37 -0.09 5.18 -3.51
N SER A 38 0.23 4.78 -4.73
CA SER A 38 -0.19 3.50 -5.31
C SER A 38 0.76 2.38 -4.89
N ALA A 39 0.44 1.13 -5.24
CA ALA A 39 1.37 0.01 -5.19
C ALA A 39 2.66 0.34 -5.96
N LEU A 40 3.77 -0.31 -5.62
CA LEU A 40 5.02 -0.21 -6.40
C LEU A 40 4.75 -0.62 -7.85
N GLY A 41 5.41 0.07 -8.80
CA GLY A 41 5.20 -0.17 -10.24
C GLY A 41 5.28 -1.65 -10.62
N GLY A 42 4.24 -2.14 -11.29
CA GLY A 42 4.08 -3.52 -11.74
C GLY A 42 3.62 -4.52 -10.66
N ILE A 43 3.51 -4.13 -9.40
CA ILE A 43 3.12 -5.05 -8.32
C ILE A 43 1.65 -5.45 -8.43
N THR A 44 0.75 -4.55 -8.80
CA THR A 44 -0.67 -4.88 -8.95
C THR A 44 -0.89 -6.02 -9.95
N ASP A 45 -0.22 -5.97 -11.10
CA ASP A 45 -0.30 -7.02 -12.12
C ASP A 45 0.28 -8.34 -11.62
N LYS A 46 1.41 -8.28 -10.90
CA LYS A 46 2.00 -9.47 -10.28
C LYS A 46 1.09 -10.09 -9.23
N LEU A 47 0.44 -9.28 -8.39
CA LEU A 47 -0.52 -9.77 -7.39
C LEU A 47 -1.69 -10.52 -8.04
N LEU A 48 -2.27 -9.96 -9.10
CA LEU A 48 -3.37 -10.59 -9.85
C LEU A 48 -2.91 -11.85 -10.59
N LYS A 49 -1.74 -11.81 -11.22
CA LYS A 49 -1.15 -12.99 -11.88
C LYS A 49 -0.95 -14.14 -10.90
N THR A 50 -0.34 -13.86 -9.74
CA THR A 50 -0.10 -14.86 -8.69
C THR A 50 -1.41 -15.45 -8.19
N ALA A 51 -2.46 -14.62 -7.99
CA ALA A 51 -3.79 -15.08 -7.60
C ALA A 51 -4.43 -16.01 -8.66
N SER A 52 -4.31 -15.65 -9.94
CA SER A 52 -4.79 -16.46 -11.05
C SER A 52 -4.09 -17.82 -11.11
N MET A 53 -2.77 -17.86 -10.93
CA MET A 53 -2.01 -19.10 -10.90
C MET A 53 -2.45 -19.99 -9.74
N ALA A 54 -2.59 -19.41 -8.53
CA ALA A 54 -3.07 -20.14 -7.35
C ALA A 54 -4.46 -20.72 -7.57
N THR A 55 -5.40 -19.95 -8.16
CA THR A 55 -6.76 -20.40 -8.46
C THR A 55 -6.78 -21.58 -9.43
N ASN A 56 -5.83 -21.62 -10.37
CA ASN A 56 -5.72 -22.71 -11.35
C ASN A 56 -4.94 -23.94 -10.82
N GLY A 57 -4.58 -23.97 -9.54
CA GLY A 57 -3.79 -25.06 -8.95
C GLY A 57 -2.34 -25.11 -9.43
N ASP A 58 -1.82 -24.01 -10.01
CA ASP A 58 -0.44 -23.94 -10.48
C ASP A 58 0.51 -23.62 -9.32
N VAL A 59 1.31 -24.61 -8.90
CA VAL A 59 2.29 -24.48 -7.81
C VAL A 59 3.34 -23.40 -8.06
N ALA A 60 3.55 -22.98 -9.31
CA ALA A 60 4.48 -21.90 -9.64
C ALA A 60 4.05 -20.53 -9.07
N TYR A 61 2.82 -20.39 -8.53
CA TYR A 61 2.40 -19.19 -7.79
C TYR A 61 3.36 -18.88 -6.62
N GLU A 62 3.97 -19.88 -6.00
CA GLU A 62 4.92 -19.68 -4.88
C GLU A 62 6.17 -18.94 -5.34
N ARG A 63 6.67 -19.25 -6.55
CA ARG A 63 7.80 -18.52 -7.15
C ARG A 63 7.42 -17.08 -7.47
N GLU A 64 6.27 -16.85 -8.11
CA GLU A 64 5.79 -15.50 -8.40
C GLU A 64 5.61 -14.68 -7.12
N PHE A 65 5.08 -15.30 -6.06
CA PHE A 65 4.98 -14.66 -4.75
C PHE A 65 6.35 -14.33 -4.16
N SER A 66 7.33 -15.24 -4.26
CA SER A 66 8.70 -14.98 -3.81
C SER A 66 9.35 -13.79 -4.52
N GLU A 67 9.03 -13.57 -5.81
CA GLU A 67 9.48 -12.38 -6.55
C GLU A 67 8.82 -11.08 -6.03
N ILE A 68 7.55 -11.15 -5.61
CA ILE A 68 6.88 -10.01 -4.95
C ILE A 68 7.58 -9.67 -3.63
N VAL A 69 7.90 -10.68 -2.82
CA VAL A 69 8.63 -10.53 -1.56
C VAL A 69 9.99 -9.88 -1.81
N ALA A 70 10.80 -10.47 -2.70
CA ALA A 70 12.14 -9.97 -3.03
C ALA A 70 12.10 -8.51 -3.49
N ARG A 71 11.16 -8.16 -4.37
CA ARG A 71 10.98 -6.80 -4.89
C ARG A 71 10.76 -5.76 -3.79
N HIS A 72 9.95 -6.07 -2.78
CA HIS A 72 9.69 -5.16 -1.67
C HIS A 72 10.93 -5.04 -0.76
N LEU A 73 11.61 -6.14 -0.46
CA LEU A 73 12.81 -6.14 0.36
C LEU A 73 13.96 -5.37 -0.31
N ASP A 74 14.14 -5.50 -1.62
CA ASP A 74 15.14 -4.76 -2.40
C ASP A 74 14.88 -3.25 -2.35
N VAL A 75 13.61 -2.84 -2.49
CA VAL A 75 13.23 -1.43 -2.38
C VAL A 75 13.54 -0.92 -0.97
N ILE A 76 13.14 -1.62 0.09
CA ILE A 76 13.42 -1.22 1.48
C ILE A 76 14.94 -1.09 1.70
N GLN A 77 15.73 -2.03 1.18
CA GLN A 77 17.19 -2.00 1.26
C GLN A 77 17.78 -0.74 0.63
N GLY A 78 17.22 -0.29 -0.49
CA GLY A 78 17.71 0.87 -1.23
C GLY A 78 17.25 2.22 -0.66
N VAL A 79 16.05 2.29 -0.05
CA VAL A 79 15.47 3.57 0.39
C VAL A 79 15.68 3.87 1.87
N ILE A 80 16.05 2.88 2.70
CA ILE A 80 16.24 3.05 4.16
C ILE A 80 17.70 2.73 4.52
N PRO A 81 18.58 3.75 4.60
CA PRO A 81 20.01 3.54 4.89
C PRO A 81 20.25 3.11 6.34
N ASP A 82 19.49 3.59 7.30
CA ASP A 82 19.63 3.19 8.70
C ASP A 82 19.27 1.72 8.90
N LYS A 83 20.24 0.94 9.42
CA LYS A 83 20.10 -0.50 9.56
C LYS A 83 19.01 -0.90 10.56
N THR A 84 18.89 -0.19 11.67
CA THR A 84 17.93 -0.52 12.73
C THR A 84 16.50 -0.26 12.22
N LYS A 85 16.27 0.92 11.65
CA LYS A 85 14.99 1.28 11.03
C LYS A 85 14.63 0.33 9.89
N ARG A 86 15.60 -0.02 9.06
CA ARG A 86 15.39 -0.96 7.95
C ARG A 86 14.92 -2.34 8.42
N ILE A 87 15.54 -2.90 9.47
CA ILE A 87 15.13 -4.19 10.04
C ILE A 87 13.69 -4.11 10.57
N GLU A 88 13.35 -3.04 11.25
CA GLU A 88 11.99 -2.82 11.77
C GLU A 88 10.94 -2.74 10.64
N VAL A 89 11.23 -1.97 9.58
CA VAL A 89 10.34 -1.86 8.43
C VAL A 89 10.24 -3.20 7.67
N GLN A 90 11.36 -3.91 7.49
CA GLN A 90 11.34 -5.25 6.90
C GLN A 90 10.44 -6.20 7.69
N LYS A 91 10.53 -6.20 9.02
CA LYS A 91 9.68 -7.03 9.87
C LYS A 91 8.19 -6.71 9.70
N GLN A 92 7.83 -5.43 9.65
CA GLN A 92 6.44 -5.01 9.46
C GLN A 92 5.92 -5.39 8.06
N VAL A 93 6.74 -5.21 7.02
CA VAL A 93 6.39 -5.58 5.64
C VAL A 93 6.27 -7.09 5.50
N MET A 94 7.20 -7.86 6.11
CA MET A 94 7.11 -9.33 6.09
C MET A 94 5.84 -9.84 6.75
N ALA A 95 5.37 -9.24 7.84
CA ALA A 95 4.09 -9.62 8.45
C ALA A 95 2.91 -9.45 7.47
N LEU A 96 2.88 -8.38 6.67
CA LEU A 96 1.87 -8.19 5.63
C LEU A 96 2.02 -9.20 4.48
N LEU A 97 3.24 -9.52 4.09
CA LEU A 97 3.51 -10.51 3.06
C LEU A 97 3.16 -11.92 3.52
N ASP A 98 3.39 -12.27 4.79
CA ASP A 98 2.99 -13.55 5.36
C ASP A 98 1.46 -13.71 5.38
N GLU A 99 0.71 -12.64 5.73
CA GLU A 99 -0.75 -12.63 5.60
C GLU A 99 -1.19 -12.88 4.15
N LEU A 100 -0.57 -12.20 3.20
CA LEU A 100 -0.85 -12.35 1.75
C LEU A 100 -0.52 -13.78 1.28
N GLY A 101 0.61 -14.33 1.70
CA GLY A 101 1.01 -15.71 1.40
C GLY A 101 -0.02 -16.73 1.88
N ASN A 102 -0.57 -16.54 3.08
CA ASN A 102 -1.65 -17.38 3.60
C ASN A 102 -2.93 -17.26 2.78
N ILE A 103 -3.26 -16.08 2.25
CA ILE A 103 -4.40 -15.90 1.34
C ILE A 103 -4.17 -16.67 0.03
N TYR A 104 -2.99 -16.55 -0.59
CA TYR A 104 -2.67 -17.31 -1.81
C TYR A 104 -2.74 -18.81 -1.58
N LYS A 105 -2.21 -19.30 -0.46
CA LYS A 105 -2.30 -20.71 -0.08
C LYS A 105 -3.76 -21.15 0.07
N GLY A 106 -4.61 -20.34 0.68
CA GLY A 106 -6.04 -20.60 0.77
C GLY A 106 -6.68 -20.69 -0.61
N VAL A 107 -6.44 -19.71 -1.49
CA VAL A 107 -6.94 -19.69 -2.89
C VAL A 107 -6.48 -20.94 -3.65
N TYR A 108 -5.20 -21.31 -3.51
CA TYR A 108 -4.66 -22.53 -4.14
C TYR A 108 -5.34 -23.79 -3.68
N LEU A 109 -5.61 -23.93 -2.37
CA LEU A 109 -6.23 -25.15 -1.81
C LEU A 109 -7.70 -25.31 -2.19
N ILE A 110 -8.43 -24.19 -2.33
CA ILE A 110 -9.86 -24.24 -2.68
C ILE A 110 -10.14 -24.10 -4.18
N ASN A 111 -9.10 -23.72 -4.97
CA ASN A 111 -9.21 -23.44 -6.41
C ASN A 111 -10.33 -22.43 -6.75
N ASP A 112 -10.53 -21.44 -5.88
CA ASP A 112 -11.53 -20.40 -6.05
C ASP A 112 -11.00 -19.02 -5.63
N LEU A 113 -11.41 -17.99 -6.38
CA LEU A 113 -11.04 -16.60 -6.15
C LEU A 113 -12.29 -15.71 -6.26
N SER A 114 -12.89 -15.40 -5.13
CA SER A 114 -13.99 -14.43 -5.12
C SER A 114 -13.49 -13.02 -5.46
N ALA A 115 -14.38 -12.16 -5.99
CA ALA A 115 -14.07 -10.75 -6.23
C ALA A 115 -13.55 -10.06 -4.96
N LYS A 116 -14.15 -10.33 -3.80
CA LYS A 116 -13.71 -9.79 -2.50
C LYS A 116 -12.30 -10.24 -2.12
N THR A 117 -11.96 -11.51 -2.38
CA THR A 117 -10.60 -12.03 -2.13
C THR A 117 -9.59 -11.37 -3.07
N SER A 118 -9.94 -11.20 -4.34
CA SER A 118 -9.12 -10.49 -5.33
C SER A 118 -8.84 -9.04 -4.91
N ASP A 119 -9.89 -8.29 -4.51
CA ASP A 119 -9.75 -6.92 -4.01
C ASP A 119 -8.86 -6.87 -2.75
N THR A 120 -9.00 -7.85 -1.87
CA THR A 120 -8.16 -7.99 -0.68
C THR A 120 -6.70 -8.18 -1.07
N ILE A 121 -6.39 -9.10 -1.98
CA ILE A 121 -5.03 -9.36 -2.48
C ILE A 121 -4.42 -8.08 -3.07
N VAL A 122 -5.14 -7.41 -3.96
CA VAL A 122 -4.64 -6.19 -4.61
C VAL A 122 -4.33 -5.10 -3.57
N SER A 123 -5.16 -4.96 -2.53
CA SER A 123 -4.96 -3.96 -1.49
C SER A 123 -3.61 -4.04 -0.75
N TYR A 124 -2.96 -5.21 -0.76
CA TYR A 124 -1.62 -5.36 -0.14
C TYR A 124 -0.56 -4.54 -0.87
N GLY A 125 -0.71 -4.30 -2.17
CA GLY A 125 0.21 -3.45 -2.92
C GLY A 125 0.29 -2.04 -2.35
N GLU A 126 -0.85 -1.39 -2.16
CA GLU A 126 -0.94 -0.05 -1.59
C GLU A 126 -0.59 -0.03 -0.09
N ARG A 127 -1.00 -1.04 0.67
CA ARG A 127 -0.69 -1.16 2.10
C ARG A 127 0.81 -1.24 2.35
N ILE A 128 1.52 -2.06 1.59
CA ILE A 128 2.98 -2.22 1.72
C ILE A 128 3.71 -0.98 1.22
N SER A 129 3.31 -0.45 0.06
CA SER A 129 3.90 0.76 -0.50
C SER A 129 3.76 1.95 0.47
N SER A 130 2.58 2.19 1.02
CA SER A 130 2.36 3.27 1.98
C SER A 130 3.16 3.09 3.27
N LEU A 131 3.32 1.87 3.76
CA LEU A 131 4.18 1.57 4.91
C LEU A 131 5.64 1.89 4.61
N ILE A 132 6.16 1.50 3.45
CA ILE A 132 7.54 1.81 3.04
C ILE A 132 7.72 3.34 2.93
N VAL A 133 6.88 4.01 2.16
CA VAL A 133 7.00 5.44 1.88
C VAL A 133 6.88 6.29 3.15
N SER A 134 5.96 5.93 4.06
CA SER A 134 5.83 6.64 5.35
C SER A 134 7.07 6.51 6.22
N ASN A 135 7.87 5.48 6.04
CA ASN A 135 9.15 5.29 6.74
C ASN A 135 10.34 5.95 6.01
N VAL A 136 10.16 6.37 4.78
CA VAL A 136 11.20 7.10 4.00
C VAL A 136 11.09 8.61 4.20
N ILE A 137 9.87 9.15 4.25
CA ILE A 137 9.61 10.57 4.48
C ILE A 137 9.76 10.88 5.97
N ASN A 138 10.50 11.95 6.29
CA ASN A 138 10.72 12.36 7.69
C ASN A 138 9.39 12.81 8.33
N GLU A 139 9.20 12.47 9.60
CA GLU A 139 8.02 12.83 10.41
C GLU A 139 6.66 12.38 9.84
N ALA A 140 6.65 11.56 8.78
CA ALA A 140 5.41 11.06 8.21
C ALA A 140 4.69 10.11 9.17
N LYS A 141 3.36 10.23 9.22
CA LYS A 141 2.47 9.31 9.94
C LYS A 141 1.71 8.47 8.92
N LEU A 142 1.69 7.15 9.13
CA LEU A 142 0.93 6.24 8.29
C LEU A 142 -0.54 6.23 8.70
N PHE A 143 -1.41 6.46 7.72
CA PHE A 143 -2.86 6.32 7.87
C PHE A 143 -3.39 5.25 6.92
N ASP A 144 -4.18 4.33 7.44
CA ASP A 144 -4.87 3.33 6.64
C ASP A 144 -6.20 3.92 6.12
N SER A 145 -6.26 4.23 4.84
CA SER A 145 -7.43 4.84 4.20
C SER A 145 -8.72 4.02 4.35
N ARG A 146 -8.63 2.70 4.54
CA ARG A 146 -9.78 1.82 4.78
C ARG A 146 -10.53 2.16 6.08
N LYS A 147 -9.88 2.88 7.01
CA LYS A 147 -10.50 3.31 8.27
C LYS A 147 -11.47 4.47 8.05
N PHE A 148 -11.22 5.34 7.09
CA PHE A 148 -12.01 6.55 6.86
C PHE A 148 -12.64 6.67 5.47
N ILE A 149 -12.12 6.03 4.42
CA ILE A 149 -12.79 5.97 3.12
C ILE A 149 -13.71 4.75 3.12
N LYS A 150 -15.03 4.99 3.06
CA LYS A 150 -16.05 3.96 3.05
C LYS A 150 -16.77 3.90 1.72
N THR A 151 -17.11 2.70 1.32
CA THR A 151 -17.85 2.45 0.08
C THR A 151 -19.11 1.65 0.34
N VAL A 152 -20.13 1.90 -0.45
CA VAL A 152 -21.36 1.11 -0.49
C VAL A 152 -21.47 0.42 -1.84
N LYS A 153 -22.04 -0.78 -1.85
CA LYS A 153 -22.31 -1.50 -3.09
C LYS A 153 -23.61 -0.98 -3.69
N GLN A 154 -23.55 -0.46 -4.90
CA GLN A 154 -24.69 -0.04 -5.68
C GLN A 154 -24.60 -0.61 -7.10
N PHE A 155 -25.58 -1.39 -7.52
CA PHE A 155 -25.65 -2.00 -8.88
C PHE A 155 -24.33 -2.65 -9.34
N ASN A 156 -23.74 -3.55 -8.54
CA ASN A 156 -22.45 -4.21 -8.81
C ASN A 156 -21.21 -3.30 -8.88
N LYS A 157 -21.32 -2.03 -8.49
CA LYS A 157 -20.19 -1.10 -8.33
C LYS A 157 -20.05 -0.70 -6.88
N HIS A 158 -18.81 -0.47 -6.45
CA HIS A 158 -18.52 0.17 -5.18
C HIS A 158 -18.41 1.67 -5.42
N ILE A 159 -19.24 2.45 -4.75
CA ILE A 159 -19.21 3.92 -4.78
C ILE A 159 -18.86 4.44 -3.39
N VAL A 160 -18.18 5.59 -3.33
CA VAL A 160 -17.83 6.21 -2.06
C VAL A 160 -19.10 6.67 -1.35
N ASP A 161 -19.24 6.28 -0.08
CA ASP A 161 -20.19 6.88 0.85
C ASP A 161 -19.60 8.22 1.32
N PHE A 162 -19.95 9.29 0.64
CA PHE A 162 -19.38 10.62 0.91
C PHE A 162 -19.78 11.16 2.28
N GLU A 163 -20.98 10.88 2.77
CA GLU A 163 -21.44 11.37 4.08
C GLU A 163 -20.58 10.75 5.20
N LEU A 164 -20.49 9.42 5.22
CA LEU A 164 -19.71 8.71 6.22
C LEU A 164 -18.21 8.98 6.06
N THR A 165 -17.71 9.00 4.81
CA THR A 165 -16.30 9.24 4.52
C THR A 165 -15.86 10.63 4.96
N ASN A 166 -16.61 11.69 4.64
CA ASN A 166 -16.28 13.06 5.02
C ASN A 166 -16.21 13.22 6.53
N ARG A 167 -17.21 12.68 7.26
CA ARG A 167 -17.20 12.69 8.71
C ARG A 167 -15.97 12.00 9.29
N LEU A 168 -15.61 10.81 8.79
CA LEU A 168 -14.45 10.07 9.27
C LEU A 168 -13.13 10.75 8.91
N ILE A 169 -13.05 11.46 7.78
CA ILE A 169 -11.89 12.27 7.40
C ILE A 169 -11.72 13.44 8.38
N GLU A 170 -12.80 14.17 8.68
CA GLU A 170 -12.79 15.25 9.66
C GLU A 170 -12.32 14.73 11.03
N GLU A 171 -12.91 13.64 11.54
CA GLU A 171 -12.50 13.01 12.79
C GLU A 171 -11.03 12.56 12.80
N THR A 172 -10.49 12.14 11.65
CA THR A 172 -9.13 11.62 11.54
C THR A 172 -8.09 12.74 11.45
N PHE A 173 -8.37 13.83 10.72
CA PHE A 173 -7.40 14.86 10.35
C PHE A 173 -7.63 16.22 11.02
N ASP A 174 -8.80 16.47 11.61
CA ASP A 174 -9.11 17.72 12.32
C ASP A 174 -8.24 17.96 13.59
N PRO A 175 -7.80 16.92 14.32
CA PRO A 175 -6.87 17.11 15.44
C PRO A 175 -5.41 17.29 15.04
N LEU A 176 -5.08 17.34 13.74
CA LEU A 176 -3.71 17.69 13.33
C LEU A 176 -3.42 19.13 13.77
N PRO A 177 -2.27 19.40 14.44
CA PRO A 177 -1.99 20.69 15.03
C PRO A 177 -2.13 21.77 13.96
N LYS A 178 -3.03 22.73 14.22
CA LYS A 178 -3.04 23.99 13.48
C LYS A 178 -1.68 24.60 13.78
N VAL A 179 -0.80 24.61 12.78
CA VAL A 179 0.46 25.33 12.89
C VAL A 179 0.10 26.78 13.15
N SER A 180 0.41 27.25 14.34
CA SER A 180 0.22 28.64 14.80
C SER A 180 1.27 29.54 14.19
#